data_4e9cc8e344a300a01bff186db2bd2506
#
_entry.id   4e9cc8e344a300a01bff186db2bd2506
#
_cell.length_a   1.000
_cell.length_b   1.000
_cell.length_c   1.000
_cell.angle_alpha   90.00
_cell.angle_beta   90.00
_cell.angle_gamma   90.00
#
_symmetry.space_group_name_H-M   'P 1'
#
loop_
_entity.id
_entity.type
_entity.pdbx_description
1 polymer ?
#
loop_
_entity_poly.entity_id
_entity_poly.type
_entity_poly.pdbx_seq_one_letter_code
_entity_poly.pdbx_strand_id
1 'polypeptide(L)'
;DMKKLSLLLLLSVFVFCSCGDADDDVKNEVVVSFENLLTEENSQFIADGTPNNQAFQETDFKDPKNLINFNHYYADWGSGYSFAGFSYMNITDNQTANSPAPITGKAKIGSVYIGVDSSDGEYGTPAILTILDTNYKLKGTWIANSTWAYMGMIQGDGYARAFKAGDWYKVTATGYDEAGNETGKAEILLANYKTDNDLPVKEWIWFDLTPLQNAVKVKFIPDSSDKNEYGIKTAAYFCLDGITLIEK
;
A
#
# COMPACT_ATOMS: atom_id res chain seq x y z
N ASP A 1 -57.34 -31.91 31.33
CA ASP A 1 -56.73 -31.00 32.35
C ASP A 1 -55.29 -30.71 31.99
N MET A 2 -55.12 -29.57 31.36
CA MET A 2 -53.79 -29.11 30.95
C MET A 2 -53.33 -28.00 31.89
N LYS A 3 -52.35 -28.26 32.72
CA LYS A 3 -51.71 -27.27 33.57
C LYS A 3 -50.72 -26.47 32.76
N LYS A 4 -50.98 -25.20 32.59
CA LYS A 4 -50.05 -24.19 32.00
C LYS A 4 -48.97 -23.91 33.05
N LEU A 5 -47.70 -24.18 32.66
CA LEU A 5 -46.52 -23.80 33.43
C LEU A 5 -45.98 -22.51 32.87
N SER A 6 -46.16 -21.43 33.62
CA SER A 6 -45.57 -20.11 33.32
C SER A 6 -44.10 -20.14 33.73
N LEU A 7 -43.21 -20.00 32.74
CA LEU A 7 -41.77 -19.81 32.96
C LEU A 7 -41.47 -18.33 33.11
N LEU A 8 -41.21 -17.91 34.35
CA LEU A 8 -40.76 -16.55 34.67
C LEU A 8 -39.29 -16.42 34.36
N LEU A 9 -38.95 -15.64 33.32
CA LEU A 9 -37.58 -15.32 32.97
C LEU A 9 -37.09 -14.17 33.87
N LEU A 10 -36.26 -14.48 34.84
CA LEU A 10 -35.58 -13.48 35.66
C LEU A 10 -34.42 -12.86 34.83
N LEU A 11 -34.60 -11.62 34.40
CA LEU A 11 -33.54 -10.83 33.78
C LEU A 11 -32.67 -10.21 34.88
N SER A 12 -31.53 -10.82 35.18
CA SER A 12 -30.53 -10.23 36.09
C SER A 12 -29.73 -9.19 35.36
N VAL A 13 -30.02 -7.92 35.61
CA VAL A 13 -29.20 -6.79 35.20
C VAL A 13 -27.98 -6.75 36.11
N PHE A 14 -26.82 -7.17 35.60
CA PHE A 14 -25.54 -6.88 36.24
C PHE A 14 -25.12 -5.46 35.87
N VAL A 15 -25.32 -4.55 36.79
CA VAL A 15 -24.70 -3.23 36.74
C VAL A 15 -23.25 -3.39 37.20
N PHE A 16 -22.32 -3.49 36.30
CA PHE A 16 -20.91 -3.30 36.64
C PHE A 16 -20.63 -1.77 36.72
N CYS A 17 -20.64 -1.29 37.95
CA CYS A 17 -20.07 0.02 38.24
C CYS A 17 -18.54 -0.14 38.27
N SER A 18 -17.88 0.09 37.13
CA SER A 18 -16.42 0.25 37.08
C SER A 18 -16.14 1.74 37.08
N CYS A 19 -15.85 2.29 38.24
CA CYS A 19 -15.07 3.51 38.37
C CYS A 19 -13.62 3.18 38.02
N GLY A 20 -13.13 3.75 36.94
CA GLY A 20 -11.72 3.73 36.56
C GLY A 20 -11.54 4.81 35.51
N ASP A 21 -11.06 5.97 35.96
CA ASP A 21 -10.62 7.08 35.10
C ASP A 21 -9.53 6.59 34.14
N ALA A 22 -9.86 6.52 32.87
CA ALA A 22 -9.01 6.76 31.72
C ALA A 22 -9.97 7.00 30.55
N ASP A 23 -10.26 8.26 30.25
CA ASP A 23 -10.68 8.67 28.93
C ASP A 23 -9.51 8.33 27.97
N ASP A 24 -9.40 7.07 27.58
CA ASP A 24 -8.75 6.74 26.33
C ASP A 24 -9.71 7.27 25.26
N ASP A 25 -9.42 8.47 24.79
CA ASP A 25 -10.06 9.07 23.61
C ASP A 25 -9.96 8.03 22.48
N VAL A 26 -11.05 7.29 22.24
CA VAL A 26 -11.15 6.32 21.15
C VAL A 26 -11.10 7.13 19.86
N LYS A 27 -9.90 7.34 19.35
CA LYS A 27 -9.69 8.05 18.09
C LYS A 27 -10.32 7.25 16.95
N ASN A 28 -11.14 7.91 16.15
CA ASN A 28 -11.79 7.29 15.02
C ASN A 28 -10.75 6.95 13.95
N GLU A 29 -10.85 5.73 13.45
CA GLU A 29 -10.04 5.24 12.33
C GLU A 29 -10.87 5.18 11.06
N VAL A 30 -10.24 5.54 9.95
CA VAL A 30 -10.85 5.44 8.62
C VAL A 30 -9.91 4.66 7.71
N VAL A 31 -10.43 3.60 7.12
CA VAL A 31 -9.72 2.82 6.09
C VAL A 31 -10.10 3.34 4.72
N VAL A 32 -9.09 3.69 3.92
CA VAL A 32 -9.25 4.10 2.53
C VAL A 32 -9.58 2.88 1.68
N SER A 33 -10.56 3.01 0.79
CA SER A 33 -11.04 1.91 -0.06
C SER A 33 -11.34 2.41 -1.46
N PHE A 34 -11.02 1.59 -2.44
CA PHE A 34 -11.31 1.78 -3.87
C PHE A 34 -12.30 0.75 -4.41
N GLU A 35 -12.98 0.03 -3.52
CA GLU A 35 -13.99 -0.96 -3.90
C GLU A 35 -15.07 -0.34 -4.79
N ASN A 36 -15.53 -1.13 -5.76
CA ASN A 36 -16.55 -0.76 -6.75
C ASN A 36 -16.14 0.33 -7.77
N LEU A 37 -14.88 0.73 -7.83
CA LEU A 37 -14.40 1.66 -8.88
C LEU A 37 -13.99 0.94 -10.16
N LEU A 38 -13.67 -0.35 -10.10
CA LEU A 38 -13.33 -1.18 -11.24
C LEU A 38 -14.51 -2.11 -11.56
N THR A 39 -14.99 -2.06 -12.81
CA THR A 39 -16.10 -2.90 -13.32
C THR A 39 -15.61 -4.17 -13.98
N GLU A 40 -14.38 -4.16 -14.50
CA GLU A 40 -13.76 -5.29 -15.19
C GLU A 40 -12.85 -6.06 -14.23
N GLU A 41 -12.87 -7.39 -14.37
CA GLU A 41 -11.92 -8.26 -13.67
C GLU A 41 -10.50 -8.07 -14.21
N ASN A 42 -9.50 -8.27 -13.35
CA ASN A 42 -8.07 -8.16 -13.71
C ASN A 42 -7.73 -6.85 -14.42
N SER A 43 -8.26 -5.75 -13.90
CA SER A 43 -8.11 -4.41 -14.43
C SER A 43 -7.37 -3.48 -13.43
N GLN A 44 -7.00 -2.32 -13.94
CA GLN A 44 -6.33 -1.28 -13.15
C GLN A 44 -6.75 0.10 -13.64
N PHE A 45 -6.62 1.10 -12.77
CA PHE A 45 -6.72 2.49 -13.17
C PHE A 45 -5.46 2.91 -13.93
N ILE A 46 -5.65 3.33 -15.16
CA ILE A 46 -4.65 4.07 -15.94
C ILE A 46 -5.34 5.34 -16.42
N ALA A 47 -4.75 6.50 -16.12
CA ALA A 47 -5.31 7.77 -16.55
C ALA A 47 -5.43 7.82 -18.07
N ASP A 48 -6.49 8.47 -18.55
CA ASP A 48 -6.66 8.72 -19.98
C ASP A 48 -5.70 9.86 -20.41
N GLY A 49 -4.75 9.55 -21.29
CA GLY A 49 -3.83 10.53 -21.87
C GLY A 49 -4.48 11.47 -22.90
N THR A 50 -5.75 11.25 -23.26
CA THR A 50 -6.41 11.93 -24.37
C THR A 50 -6.62 13.44 -24.19
N PRO A 51 -6.80 14.05 -23.01
CA PRO A 51 -7.06 15.49 -22.92
C PRO A 51 -5.99 16.35 -23.55
N ASN A 52 -4.73 15.90 -23.54
CA ASN A 52 -3.58 16.69 -24.00
C ASN A 52 -2.81 16.06 -25.16
N ASN A 53 -3.22 14.91 -25.68
CA ASN A 53 -2.50 14.13 -26.70
C ASN A 53 -1.02 13.88 -26.33
N GLN A 54 -0.72 13.76 -25.04
CA GLN A 54 0.64 13.54 -24.56
C GLN A 54 0.83 12.06 -24.26
N ALA A 55 1.93 11.48 -24.77
CA ALA A 55 2.31 10.11 -24.50
C ALA A 55 2.74 9.89 -23.04
N PHE A 56 3.15 10.97 -22.35
CA PHE A 56 3.60 10.93 -20.95
C PHE A 56 3.03 12.13 -20.22
N GLN A 57 2.36 11.90 -19.09
CA GLN A 57 1.82 13.00 -18.31
C GLN A 57 1.69 12.68 -16.83
N GLU A 58 1.96 13.66 -16.01
CA GLU A 58 1.64 13.62 -14.59
C GLU A 58 0.16 13.90 -14.39
N THR A 59 -0.45 13.11 -13.51
CA THR A 59 -1.84 13.25 -13.09
C THR A 59 -1.98 12.75 -11.64
N ASP A 60 -3.19 12.65 -11.17
CA ASP A 60 -3.50 12.14 -9.84
C ASP A 60 -4.90 11.49 -9.80
N PHE A 61 -5.19 10.81 -8.69
CA PHE A 61 -6.54 10.40 -8.33
C PHE A 61 -6.73 10.48 -6.82
N LYS A 62 -7.97 10.51 -6.40
CA LYS A 62 -8.35 10.56 -4.98
C LYS A 62 -9.13 9.33 -4.59
N ASP A 63 -9.07 8.98 -3.31
CA ASP A 63 -10.03 8.03 -2.78
C ASP A 63 -11.46 8.60 -2.82
N PRO A 64 -12.51 7.75 -2.83
CA PRO A 64 -13.91 8.19 -2.94
C PRO A 64 -14.37 9.14 -1.84
N LYS A 65 -13.72 9.16 -0.68
CA LYS A 65 -14.02 10.06 0.44
C LYS A 65 -13.22 11.36 0.40
N ASN A 66 -12.34 11.55 -0.59
CA ASN A 66 -11.43 12.69 -0.71
C ASN A 66 -10.53 12.90 0.52
N LEU A 67 -10.06 11.84 1.14
CA LEU A 67 -9.16 11.90 2.28
C LEU A 67 -7.70 11.96 1.86
N ILE A 68 -7.36 11.27 0.76
CA ILE A 68 -6.00 11.16 0.23
C ILE A 68 -5.98 11.38 -1.27
N ASN A 69 -5.00 12.14 -1.75
CA ASN A 69 -4.64 12.26 -3.16
C ASN A 69 -3.40 11.42 -3.45
N PHE A 70 -3.40 10.70 -4.57
CA PHE A 70 -2.33 9.80 -5.02
C PHE A 70 -1.80 10.30 -6.34
N ASN A 71 -0.49 10.52 -6.47
CA ASN A 71 0.07 10.84 -7.77
C ASN A 71 0.04 9.61 -8.69
N HIS A 72 -0.18 9.88 -9.97
CA HIS A 72 -0.23 8.87 -11.02
C HIS A 72 0.43 9.45 -12.26
N TYR A 73 1.45 8.77 -12.75
CA TYR A 73 2.11 9.13 -14.00
C TYR A 73 1.66 8.17 -15.08
N TYR A 74 1.07 8.70 -16.13
CA TYR A 74 0.61 7.94 -17.28
C TYR A 74 1.73 7.85 -18.32
N ALA A 75 1.93 6.68 -18.91
CA ALA A 75 2.87 6.45 -19.99
C ALA A 75 2.25 5.60 -21.09
N ASP A 76 2.29 6.13 -22.32
CA ASP A 76 1.94 5.42 -23.54
C ASP A 76 3.22 5.12 -24.33
N TRP A 77 3.54 3.85 -24.44
CA TRP A 77 4.73 3.37 -25.15
C TRP A 77 4.44 2.97 -26.61
N GLY A 78 3.20 3.21 -27.10
CA GLY A 78 2.75 2.83 -28.42
C GLY A 78 2.43 1.33 -28.57
N SER A 79 2.81 0.50 -27.61
CA SER A 79 2.51 -0.92 -27.54
C SER A 79 1.70 -1.31 -26.29
N GLY A 80 1.33 -0.31 -25.49
CA GLY A 80 0.57 -0.46 -24.25
C GLY A 80 0.82 0.72 -23.33
N TYR A 81 0.01 0.75 -22.29
CA TYR A 81 0.04 1.79 -21.25
C TYR A 81 0.70 1.23 -19.99
N SER A 82 1.38 2.11 -19.27
CA SER A 82 1.90 1.83 -17.93
C SER A 82 1.66 3.03 -17.02
N PHE A 83 1.95 2.85 -15.75
CA PHE A 83 1.90 3.92 -14.76
C PHE A 83 3.19 3.96 -13.96
N ALA A 84 3.46 5.10 -13.32
CA ALA A 84 4.31 5.22 -12.16
C ALA A 84 3.56 6.00 -11.06
N GLY A 85 4.06 5.98 -9.82
CA GLY A 85 3.30 6.42 -8.68
C GLY A 85 2.33 5.33 -8.22
N PHE A 86 1.03 5.63 -8.18
CA PHE A 86 -0.01 4.72 -7.69
C PHE A 86 -1.03 4.39 -8.78
N SER A 87 -1.58 3.18 -8.70
CA SER A 87 -2.76 2.76 -9.46
C SER A 87 -3.61 1.82 -8.60
N TYR A 88 -4.93 2.04 -8.49
CA TYR A 88 -5.78 1.03 -7.88
C TYR A 88 -6.11 -0.06 -8.89
N MET A 89 -6.09 -1.33 -8.44
CA MET A 89 -6.22 -2.48 -9.30
C MET A 89 -6.84 -3.69 -8.59
N ASN A 90 -7.39 -4.60 -9.39
CA ASN A 90 -7.94 -5.89 -8.94
C ASN A 90 -7.29 -7.10 -9.65
N ILE A 91 -6.09 -6.94 -10.17
CA ILE A 91 -5.34 -7.97 -10.86
C ILE A 91 -4.93 -9.06 -9.87
N THR A 92 -5.18 -10.33 -10.22
CA THR A 92 -4.89 -11.49 -9.34
C THR A 92 -3.78 -12.40 -9.86
N ASP A 93 -3.18 -12.07 -11.00
CA ASP A 93 -2.11 -12.86 -11.61
C ASP A 93 -0.83 -12.83 -10.77
N ASN A 94 -0.60 -13.90 -10.02
CA ASN A 94 0.62 -14.13 -9.24
C ASN A 94 1.52 -15.23 -9.85
N GLN A 95 1.35 -15.52 -11.14
CA GLN A 95 2.10 -16.54 -11.87
C GLN A 95 3.00 -15.94 -12.95
N THR A 96 2.57 -14.87 -13.61
CA THR A 96 3.36 -14.19 -14.64
C THR A 96 4.46 -13.35 -14.00
N ALA A 97 5.70 -13.59 -14.39
CA ALA A 97 6.89 -13.06 -13.70
C ALA A 97 6.95 -11.54 -13.62
N ASN A 98 6.35 -10.80 -14.54
CA ASN A 98 6.30 -9.34 -14.55
C ASN A 98 4.92 -8.77 -14.15
N SER A 99 4.11 -9.56 -13.45
CA SER A 99 2.82 -9.09 -12.95
C SER A 99 2.98 -8.08 -11.82
N PRO A 100 2.26 -6.94 -11.84
CA PRO A 100 2.23 -5.98 -10.76
C PRO A 100 1.38 -6.45 -9.57
N ALA A 101 0.61 -7.52 -9.73
CA ALA A 101 -0.26 -8.05 -8.67
C ALA A 101 0.54 -8.49 -7.43
N PRO A 102 -0.05 -8.45 -6.24
CA PRO A 102 0.59 -8.95 -5.05
C PRO A 102 0.89 -10.45 -5.20
N ILE A 103 2.01 -10.89 -4.68
CA ILE A 103 2.40 -12.32 -4.75
C ILE A 103 1.37 -13.23 -4.07
N THR A 104 0.53 -12.72 -3.21
CA THR A 104 -0.60 -13.44 -2.59
C THR A 104 -1.70 -13.78 -3.59
N GLY A 105 -1.75 -13.13 -4.78
CA GLY A 105 -2.79 -13.28 -5.79
C GLY A 105 -4.14 -12.68 -5.38
N LYS A 106 -4.20 -11.88 -4.34
CA LYS A 106 -5.44 -11.25 -3.85
C LYS A 106 -5.16 -10.00 -3.01
N ALA A 107 -6.12 -9.10 -2.95
CA ALA A 107 -6.13 -7.99 -2.01
C ALA A 107 -6.08 -8.48 -0.54
N LYS A 108 -5.68 -7.60 0.37
CA LYS A 108 -5.78 -7.84 1.82
C LYS A 108 -7.20 -7.65 2.31
N ILE A 109 -7.87 -6.62 1.80
CA ILE A 109 -9.24 -6.23 2.16
C ILE A 109 -10.04 -6.13 0.85
N GLY A 110 -11.18 -6.81 0.78
CA GLY A 110 -12.03 -6.80 -0.42
C GLY A 110 -11.33 -7.38 -1.65
N SER A 111 -11.40 -6.64 -2.76
CA SER A 111 -10.91 -7.08 -4.08
C SER A 111 -9.98 -6.06 -4.76
N VAL A 112 -9.96 -4.81 -4.31
CA VAL A 112 -9.20 -3.71 -4.93
C VAL A 112 -8.13 -3.23 -3.97
N TYR A 113 -6.89 -3.26 -4.42
CA TYR A 113 -5.70 -2.79 -3.72
C TYR A 113 -5.01 -1.71 -4.55
N ILE A 114 -3.92 -1.14 -4.04
CA ILE A 114 -3.10 -0.14 -4.72
C ILE A 114 -1.79 -0.78 -5.16
N GLY A 115 -1.53 -0.82 -6.47
CA GLY A 115 -0.21 -1.08 -7.02
C GLY A 115 0.63 0.18 -6.98
N VAL A 116 1.90 0.03 -6.68
CA VAL A 116 2.86 1.13 -6.58
C VAL A 116 4.05 0.79 -7.47
N ASP A 117 4.42 1.72 -8.35
CA ASP A 117 5.69 1.76 -9.06
C ASP A 117 6.38 3.06 -8.66
N SER A 118 7.51 2.96 -7.96
CA SER A 118 8.16 4.12 -7.38
C SER A 118 9.66 4.05 -7.49
N SER A 119 10.24 5.11 -8.02
CA SER A 119 11.69 5.27 -8.11
C SER A 119 12.09 6.70 -7.79
N ASP A 120 13.26 6.86 -7.20
CA ASP A 120 13.87 8.16 -6.93
C ASP A 120 14.94 8.46 -8.00
N GLY A 121 15.41 9.71 -8.06
CA GLY A 121 16.45 10.14 -8.98
C GLY A 121 15.94 11.00 -10.12
N GLU A 122 16.84 11.42 -11.00
CA GLU A 122 16.60 12.40 -12.05
C GLU A 122 15.49 11.98 -13.04
N TYR A 123 15.38 10.69 -13.32
CA TYR A 123 14.38 10.12 -14.24
C TYR A 123 13.32 9.28 -13.52
N GLY A 124 13.33 9.29 -12.19
CA GLY A 124 12.40 8.53 -11.39
C GLY A 124 11.08 9.29 -11.17
N THR A 125 10.03 8.54 -10.93
CA THR A 125 8.75 9.06 -10.47
C THR A 125 8.45 8.48 -9.09
N PRO A 126 8.70 9.24 -8.01
CA PRO A 126 8.40 8.76 -6.67
C PRO A 126 6.88 8.68 -6.45
N ALA A 127 6.44 7.65 -5.76
CA ALA A 127 5.06 7.54 -5.31
C ALA A 127 4.84 8.45 -4.11
N ILE A 128 3.98 9.47 -4.26
CA ILE A 128 3.69 10.47 -3.24
C ILE A 128 2.17 10.53 -3.02
N LEU A 129 1.73 10.21 -1.81
CA LEU A 129 0.37 10.51 -1.38
C LEU A 129 0.32 11.82 -0.60
N THR A 130 -0.84 12.51 -0.66
CA THR A 130 -1.11 13.74 0.07
C THR A 130 -2.37 13.57 0.88
N ILE A 131 -2.31 13.78 2.20
CA ILE A 131 -3.47 13.78 3.09
C ILE A 131 -4.22 15.09 2.88
N LEU A 132 -5.48 15.01 2.45
CA LEU A 132 -6.32 16.15 2.12
C LEU A 132 -7.09 16.67 3.34
N ASP A 133 -7.48 15.78 4.24
CA ASP A 133 -8.14 16.14 5.50
C ASP A 133 -7.12 16.21 6.62
N THR A 134 -6.78 17.43 7.03
CA THR A 134 -5.76 17.71 8.04
C THR A 134 -6.15 17.32 9.46
N ASN A 135 -7.41 16.91 9.71
CA ASN A 135 -7.83 16.32 10.98
C ASN A 135 -7.29 14.92 11.19
N TYR A 136 -6.79 14.29 10.12
CA TYR A 136 -6.25 12.94 10.14
C TYR A 136 -4.73 12.91 9.98
N LYS A 137 -4.15 11.80 10.44
CA LYS A 137 -2.77 11.38 10.17
C LYS A 137 -2.74 9.90 9.79
N LEU A 138 -1.67 9.46 9.16
CA LEU A 138 -1.49 8.05 8.84
C LEU A 138 -1.21 7.23 10.10
N LYS A 139 -1.90 6.10 10.21
CA LYS A 139 -1.62 5.05 11.19
C LYS A 139 -0.74 3.97 10.57
N GLY A 140 -1.09 3.50 9.39
CA GLY A 140 -0.38 2.44 8.70
C GLY A 140 -1.12 1.93 7.47
N THR A 141 -0.55 0.90 6.87
CA THR A 141 -1.11 0.23 5.70
C THR A 141 -0.64 -1.23 5.66
N TRP A 142 -1.37 -2.10 5.01
CA TRP A 142 -0.85 -3.39 4.61
C TRP A 142 0.04 -3.22 3.39
N ILE A 143 1.15 -3.97 3.34
CA ILE A 143 2.09 -3.97 2.22
C ILE A 143 2.44 -5.41 1.84
N ALA A 144 2.61 -5.66 0.55
CA ALA A 144 3.06 -6.94 0.00
C ALA A 144 4.03 -6.72 -1.15
N ASN A 145 4.92 -7.71 -1.36
CA ASN A 145 5.67 -7.77 -2.60
C ASN A 145 4.73 -7.90 -3.79
N SER A 146 5.02 -7.18 -4.89
CA SER A 146 4.47 -7.55 -6.19
C SER A 146 5.00 -8.92 -6.61
N THR A 147 4.28 -9.59 -7.50
CA THR A 147 4.74 -10.83 -8.10
C THR A 147 6.06 -10.62 -8.85
N TRP A 148 6.19 -9.48 -9.53
CA TRP A 148 7.42 -9.12 -10.24
C TRP A 148 8.63 -9.05 -9.32
N ALA A 149 8.56 -8.24 -8.26
CA ALA A 149 9.66 -8.11 -7.32
C ALA A 149 9.97 -9.44 -6.62
N TYR A 150 8.93 -10.18 -6.18
CA TYR A 150 9.08 -11.46 -5.50
C TYR A 150 9.79 -12.50 -6.38
N MET A 151 9.32 -12.69 -7.61
CA MET A 151 9.93 -13.66 -8.54
C MET A 151 11.32 -13.24 -8.99
N GLY A 152 11.55 -11.94 -9.23
CA GLY A 152 12.86 -11.41 -9.53
C GLY A 152 13.89 -11.72 -8.43
N MET A 153 13.51 -11.57 -7.16
CA MET A 153 14.37 -11.91 -6.03
C MET A 153 14.66 -13.41 -5.92
N ILE A 154 13.71 -14.28 -6.31
CA ILE A 154 13.91 -15.74 -6.22
C ILE A 154 14.77 -16.27 -7.38
N GLN A 155 14.51 -15.85 -8.61
CA GLN A 155 15.08 -16.49 -9.80
C GLN A 155 15.82 -15.56 -10.73
N GLY A 156 15.77 -14.25 -10.47
CA GLY A 156 16.20 -13.23 -11.43
C GLY A 156 15.19 -13.06 -12.56
N ASP A 157 15.34 -12.00 -13.36
CA ASP A 157 14.45 -11.70 -14.49
C ASP A 157 15.21 -11.26 -15.75
N GLY A 158 16.54 -11.47 -15.78
CA GLY A 158 17.43 -11.02 -16.85
C GLY A 158 18.03 -9.65 -16.64
N TYR A 159 17.42 -8.80 -15.80
CA TYR A 159 17.96 -7.52 -15.33
C TYR A 159 18.34 -7.58 -13.84
N ALA A 160 17.41 -7.97 -13.00
CA ALA A 160 17.66 -8.28 -11.61
C ALA A 160 18.30 -9.68 -11.48
N ARG A 161 19.20 -9.85 -10.53
CA ARG A 161 19.71 -11.16 -10.16
C ARG A 161 18.90 -11.82 -9.06
N ALA A 162 18.95 -13.14 -8.97
CA ALA A 162 18.42 -13.84 -7.81
C ALA A 162 19.15 -13.41 -6.53
N PHE A 163 18.43 -13.35 -5.41
CA PHE A 163 18.95 -13.01 -4.10
C PHE A 163 19.70 -14.19 -3.47
N LYS A 164 20.65 -13.87 -2.63
CA LYS A 164 21.47 -14.79 -1.83
C LYS A 164 21.69 -14.22 -0.43
N ALA A 165 22.35 -14.95 0.43
CA ALA A 165 22.70 -14.50 1.78
C ALA A 165 23.34 -13.10 1.77
N GLY A 166 22.82 -12.22 2.61
CA GLY A 166 23.18 -10.81 2.71
C GLY A 166 22.32 -9.86 1.88
N ASP A 167 21.46 -10.37 1.00
CA ASP A 167 20.57 -9.53 0.19
C ASP A 167 19.31 -9.11 0.94
N TRP A 168 18.80 -7.94 0.56
CA TRP A 168 17.59 -7.35 1.16
C TRP A 168 16.83 -6.48 0.15
N TYR A 169 15.52 -6.37 0.40
CA TYR A 169 14.62 -5.44 -0.28
C TYR A 169 13.72 -4.78 0.75
N LYS A 170 13.62 -3.46 0.72
CA LYS A 170 12.84 -2.67 1.67
C LYS A 170 12.06 -1.57 1.00
N VAL A 171 11.04 -1.06 1.68
CA VAL A 171 10.34 0.18 1.33
C VAL A 171 10.51 1.16 2.47
N THR A 172 10.91 2.39 2.14
CA THR A 172 10.98 3.52 3.05
C THR A 172 9.84 4.49 2.76
N ALA A 173 9.06 4.82 3.77
CA ALA A 173 8.10 5.91 3.76
C ALA A 173 8.72 7.12 4.46
N THR A 174 8.74 8.28 3.79
CA THR A 174 9.22 9.54 4.36
C THR A 174 8.08 10.53 4.39
N GLY A 175 7.77 11.07 5.57
CA GLY A 175 6.75 12.07 5.79
C GLY A 175 7.28 13.50 5.67
N TYR A 176 6.44 14.39 5.16
CA TYR A 176 6.74 15.83 5.02
C TYR A 176 5.56 16.66 5.50
N ASP A 177 5.85 17.80 6.13
CA ASP A 177 4.86 18.81 6.49
C ASP A 177 4.46 19.68 5.27
N GLU A 178 3.57 20.65 5.47
CA GLU A 178 3.15 21.59 4.43
C GLU A 178 4.28 22.45 3.88
N ALA A 179 5.29 22.73 4.69
CA ALA A 179 6.47 23.50 4.31
C ALA A 179 7.53 22.65 3.57
N GLY A 180 7.32 21.33 3.50
CA GLY A 180 8.24 20.39 2.85
C GLY A 180 9.36 19.89 3.78
N ASN A 181 9.30 20.16 5.09
CA ASN A 181 10.25 19.61 6.03
C ASN A 181 9.90 18.16 6.35
N GLU A 182 10.93 17.32 6.50
CA GLU A 182 10.76 15.93 6.91
C GLU A 182 10.21 15.86 8.34
N THR A 183 9.13 15.09 8.54
CA THR A 183 8.50 14.86 9.84
C THR A 183 8.92 13.54 10.48
N GLY A 184 9.33 12.58 9.67
CA GLY A 184 9.76 11.27 10.13
C GLY A 184 9.89 10.26 9.00
N LYS A 185 10.42 9.09 9.35
CA LYS A 185 10.59 7.94 8.44
C LYS A 185 10.10 6.65 9.08
N ALA A 186 9.62 5.75 8.24
CA ALA A 186 9.34 4.37 8.57
C ALA A 186 9.91 3.47 7.49
N GLU A 187 10.45 2.31 7.87
CA GLU A 187 11.01 1.33 6.93
C GLU A 187 10.42 -0.04 7.20
N ILE A 188 10.24 -0.83 6.15
CA ILE A 188 9.82 -2.21 6.24
C ILE A 188 10.60 -3.08 5.27
N LEU A 189 11.07 -4.23 5.75
CA LEU A 189 11.77 -5.22 4.93
C LEU A 189 10.76 -6.16 4.26
N LEU A 190 10.79 -6.24 2.95
CA LEU A 190 10.04 -7.19 2.13
C LEU A 190 10.88 -8.40 1.70
N ALA A 191 12.19 -8.32 1.90
CA ALA A 191 13.12 -9.45 1.85
C ALA A 191 14.32 -9.17 2.75
N ASN A 192 14.82 -10.22 3.42
CA ASN A 192 16.02 -10.17 4.26
C ASN A 192 16.67 -11.56 4.29
N TYR A 193 17.57 -11.79 3.38
CA TYR A 193 18.25 -13.08 3.20
C TYR A 193 19.42 -13.21 4.15
N LYS A 194 19.24 -13.92 5.24
CA LYS A 194 20.33 -14.30 6.17
C LYS A 194 21.08 -15.52 5.67
N THR A 195 20.41 -16.36 4.88
CA THR A 195 20.93 -17.55 4.22
C THR A 195 20.47 -17.60 2.77
N ASP A 196 21.12 -18.45 1.94
CA ASP A 196 20.73 -18.63 0.53
C ASP A 196 19.36 -19.33 0.37
N ASN A 197 18.81 -19.91 1.44
CA ASN A 197 17.52 -20.60 1.42
C ASN A 197 16.36 -19.71 1.92
N ASP A 198 16.64 -18.48 2.30
CA ASP A 198 15.58 -17.56 2.71
C ASP A 198 14.72 -17.16 1.50
N LEU A 199 13.51 -16.71 1.78
CA LEU A 199 12.55 -16.27 0.78
C LEU A 199 12.10 -14.85 1.09
N PRO A 200 11.70 -14.07 0.06
CA PRO A 200 11.06 -12.79 0.30
C PRO A 200 9.73 -12.98 1.05
N VAL A 201 9.23 -11.92 1.66
CA VAL A 201 7.91 -11.91 2.30
C VAL A 201 6.84 -12.24 1.27
N LYS A 202 6.04 -13.29 1.54
CA LYS A 202 4.98 -13.79 0.64
C LYS A 202 3.59 -13.33 1.06
N GLU A 203 3.44 -12.79 2.26
CA GLU A 203 2.17 -12.40 2.85
C GLU A 203 2.02 -10.88 2.87
N TRP A 204 0.78 -10.42 3.03
CA TRP A 204 0.52 -9.04 3.43
C TRP A 204 0.98 -8.83 4.87
N ILE A 205 1.86 -7.86 5.11
CA ILE A 205 2.35 -7.49 6.43
C ILE A 205 1.96 -6.04 6.76
N TRP A 206 1.78 -5.74 8.03
CA TRP A 206 1.43 -4.38 8.45
C TRP A 206 2.65 -3.48 8.44
N PHE A 207 2.53 -2.33 7.77
CA PHE A 207 3.52 -1.27 7.76
C PHE A 207 3.04 -0.14 8.67
N ASP A 208 3.63 -0.04 9.85
CA ASP A 208 3.35 1.03 10.79
C ASP A 208 3.90 2.36 10.27
N LEU A 209 3.01 3.34 10.08
CA LEU A 209 3.35 4.67 9.59
C LEU A 209 3.22 5.75 10.67
N THR A 210 2.99 5.36 11.92
CA THR A 210 2.94 6.31 13.06
C THR A 210 4.23 7.12 13.25
N PRO A 211 5.45 6.61 12.89
CA PRO A 211 6.67 7.41 12.94
C PRO A 211 6.68 8.64 12.01
N LEU A 212 5.78 8.70 11.01
CA LEU A 212 5.66 9.86 10.11
C LEU A 212 4.98 11.06 10.78
N GLN A 213 4.47 10.88 12.00
CA GLN A 213 3.83 11.91 12.82
C GLN A 213 2.65 12.60 12.10
N ASN A 214 2.70 13.94 11.98
CA ASN A 214 1.66 14.74 11.34
C ASN A 214 2.00 15.09 9.89
N ALA A 215 2.68 14.18 9.18
CA ALA A 215 2.96 14.36 7.76
C ALA A 215 1.68 14.67 6.97
N VAL A 216 1.77 15.59 6.03
CA VAL A 216 0.72 15.88 5.05
C VAL A 216 1.02 15.26 3.70
N LYS A 217 2.31 15.00 3.40
CA LYS A 217 2.77 14.26 2.23
C LYS A 217 3.62 13.09 2.66
N VAL A 218 3.51 11.97 1.97
CA VAL A 218 4.32 10.79 2.23
C VAL A 218 4.85 10.24 0.92
N LYS A 219 6.17 10.12 0.85
CA LYS A 219 6.90 9.55 -0.28
C LYS A 219 7.31 8.11 0.06
N PHE A 220 6.97 7.16 -0.81
CA PHE A 220 7.35 5.76 -0.67
C PHE A 220 8.43 5.42 -1.70
N ILE A 221 9.58 4.94 -1.25
CA ILE A 221 10.68 4.56 -2.13
C ILE A 221 11.17 3.16 -1.77
N PRO A 222 11.14 2.20 -2.72
CA PRO A 222 11.81 0.91 -2.55
C PRO A 222 13.33 1.05 -2.70
N ASP A 223 14.08 0.23 -1.98
CA ASP A 223 15.52 0.07 -2.15
C ASP A 223 15.90 -1.41 -2.04
N SER A 224 16.99 -1.76 -2.68
CA SER A 224 17.47 -3.14 -2.80
C SER A 224 18.99 -3.22 -2.74
N SER A 225 19.50 -4.32 -2.23
CA SER A 225 20.94 -4.65 -2.33
C SER A 225 21.36 -4.93 -3.77
N ASP A 226 20.44 -5.37 -4.65
CA ASP A 226 20.69 -5.55 -6.08
C ASP A 226 20.44 -4.22 -6.82
N LYS A 227 21.51 -3.44 -6.96
CA LYS A 227 21.48 -2.12 -7.60
C LYS A 227 22.79 -1.81 -8.34
N ASN A 228 22.74 -0.82 -9.20
CA ASN A 228 23.88 -0.25 -9.91
C ASN A 228 23.86 1.30 -9.81
N GLU A 229 24.67 1.95 -10.59
CA GLU A 229 24.76 3.41 -10.65
C GLU A 229 23.45 4.12 -11.11
N TYR A 230 22.54 3.40 -11.76
CA TYR A 230 21.25 3.91 -12.24
C TYR A 230 20.10 3.64 -11.27
N GLY A 231 20.32 2.91 -10.20
CA GLY A 231 19.31 2.60 -9.20
C GLY A 231 19.16 1.11 -8.90
N ILE A 232 18.04 0.73 -8.30
CA ILE A 232 17.74 -0.67 -8.00
C ILE A 232 17.45 -1.46 -9.28
N LYS A 233 17.89 -2.72 -9.28
CA LYS A 233 17.62 -3.67 -10.38
C LYS A 233 16.43 -4.56 -10.06
N THR A 234 16.18 -4.84 -8.79
CA THR A 234 14.94 -5.45 -8.34
C THR A 234 13.77 -4.57 -8.77
N ALA A 235 12.68 -5.17 -9.27
CA ALA A 235 11.51 -4.41 -9.70
C ALA A 235 11.02 -3.46 -8.60
N ALA A 236 10.80 -2.19 -8.96
CA ALA A 236 10.38 -1.12 -8.04
C ALA A 236 8.88 -1.18 -7.69
N TYR A 237 8.25 -2.33 -7.90
CA TYR A 237 6.82 -2.56 -7.72
C TYR A 237 6.54 -3.24 -6.39
N PHE A 238 5.58 -2.70 -5.66
CA PHE A 238 4.99 -3.29 -4.46
C PHE A 238 3.50 -2.97 -4.38
N CYS A 239 2.78 -3.56 -3.44
CA CYS A 239 1.35 -3.35 -3.28
C CYS A 239 1.03 -2.82 -1.90
N LEU A 240 0.08 -1.89 -1.81
CA LEU A 240 -0.49 -1.37 -0.57
C LEU A 240 -1.99 -1.70 -0.53
N ASP A 241 -2.52 -1.87 0.68
CA ASP A 241 -3.96 -2.06 0.90
C ASP A 241 -4.34 -1.62 2.31
N GLY A 242 -5.60 -1.25 2.50
CA GLY A 242 -6.10 -0.86 3.80
C GLY A 242 -5.32 0.28 4.43
N ILE A 243 -4.99 1.34 3.65
CA ILE A 243 -4.39 2.55 4.19
C ILE A 243 -5.32 3.11 5.26
N THR A 244 -4.82 3.20 6.48
CA THR A 244 -5.59 3.59 7.65
C THR A 244 -5.17 4.96 8.14
N LEU A 245 -6.13 5.85 8.26
CA LEU A 245 -6.02 7.16 8.88
C LEU A 245 -6.60 7.10 10.29
N ILE A 246 -6.05 7.91 11.19
CA ILE A 246 -6.54 8.09 12.56
C ILE A 246 -6.67 9.59 12.85
N GLU A 247 -7.71 9.99 13.56
CA GLU A 247 -7.88 11.37 14.02
C GLU A 247 -6.68 11.83 14.88
N LYS A 248 -6.30 13.09 14.75
CA LYS A 248 -5.17 13.70 15.48
C LYS A 248 -5.49 13.95 16.94
#